data_4f71fb54bceb802c07cca597f797a198
#
_entry.id   4f71fb54bceb802c07cca597f797a198
#
_cell.length_a   1.000
_cell.length_b   1.000
_cell.length_c   1.000
_cell.angle_alpha   90.00
_cell.angle_beta   90.00
_cell.angle_gamma   90.00
#
_symmetry.space_group_name_H-M   'P 1'
#
loop_
_entity.id
_entity.type
_entity.pdbx_description
1 polymer ?
#
loop_
_entity_poly.entity_id
_entity_poly.type
_entity_poly.pdbx_seq_one_letter_code
_entity_poly.pdbx_strand_id
1 'polypeptide(L)'
;MKEEETAWTYVFDLDGTLYPIANGYERACRTRVFEFMVKHCPGVETVEEARSVWSGAFRRYNQTLRALRSLGFDGFDEEEYWAYTRSDAKEALAPVESTRAFVESLRGKKYVFTNCHEKQAKEALVALGLSDCFDGVFGAGDMGAVCKPEPAAFDALFSRFDVRDPSRCVFFEDSLKNLRTANRSFDMVTVLIASDTLTEEIDARAASRRPNAAADDDDDDDDDDDPTAFVDAIVRGGELTIESFSRASFKPTERAVEACADALRGASCT
;
A
#
# COMPACT_ATOMS: atom_id res chain seq x y z
N MET A 1 -25.44 20.93 -0.29
CA MET A 1 -24.79 20.67 1.03
C MET A 1 -25.15 19.32 1.64
N LYS A 2 -26.06 18.49 1.09
CA LYS A 2 -26.38 17.16 1.63
C LYS A 2 -25.76 15.97 0.86
N GLU A 3 -25.22 16.19 -0.33
CA GLU A 3 -24.58 15.12 -1.13
C GLU A 3 -23.08 14.94 -0.84
N GLU A 4 -22.38 15.95 -0.34
CA GLU A 4 -20.96 15.85 0.02
C GLU A 4 -20.70 15.04 1.32
N GLU A 5 -21.67 14.98 2.24
CA GLU A 5 -21.54 14.27 3.53
C GLU A 5 -21.62 12.74 3.41
N THR A 6 -22.05 12.20 2.27
CA THR A 6 -22.26 10.76 2.06
C THR A 6 -21.29 10.12 1.07
N ALA A 7 -20.42 10.90 0.43
CA ALA A 7 -19.48 10.39 -0.56
C ALA A 7 -18.33 9.62 0.11
N TRP A 8 -17.95 8.48 -0.49
CA TRP A 8 -16.76 7.71 -0.09
C TRP A 8 -15.49 8.45 -0.47
N THR A 9 -14.45 8.28 0.35
CA THR A 9 -13.07 8.68 0.05
C THR A 9 -12.26 7.44 -0.28
N TYR A 10 -11.49 7.47 -1.35
CA TYR A 10 -10.68 6.35 -1.80
C TYR A 10 -9.20 6.66 -1.60
N VAL A 11 -8.52 5.82 -0.87
CA VAL A 11 -7.10 5.94 -0.57
C VAL A 11 -6.38 4.76 -1.20
N PHE A 12 -5.29 5.03 -1.90
CA PHE A 12 -4.54 4.01 -2.63
C PHE A 12 -3.08 4.04 -2.19
N ASP A 13 -2.52 2.89 -1.89
CA ASP A 13 -1.08 2.75 -1.98
C ASP A 13 -0.61 2.79 -3.44
N LEU A 14 0.67 2.94 -3.66
CA LEU A 14 1.27 3.04 -4.99
C LEU A 14 1.88 1.71 -5.43
N ASP A 15 2.90 1.26 -4.70
CA ASP A 15 3.76 0.14 -5.08
C ASP A 15 3.06 -1.20 -4.82
N GLY A 16 2.85 -2.02 -5.85
CA GLY A 16 2.11 -3.27 -5.70
C GLY A 16 0.58 -3.11 -5.68
N THR A 17 0.08 -1.88 -5.76
CA THR A 17 -1.35 -1.55 -5.73
C THR A 17 -1.82 -0.91 -7.03
N LEU A 18 -1.23 0.20 -7.47
CA LEU A 18 -1.57 0.86 -8.74
C LEU A 18 -0.86 0.24 -9.94
N TYR A 19 0.11 -0.61 -9.70
CA TYR A 19 0.78 -1.45 -10.70
C TYR A 19 1.25 -2.75 -10.05
N PRO A 20 1.32 -3.87 -10.78
CA PRO A 20 1.68 -5.16 -10.20
C PRO A 20 3.16 -5.24 -9.85
N ILE A 21 3.50 -5.84 -8.70
CA ILE A 21 4.90 -6.14 -8.29
C ILE A 21 5.64 -6.94 -9.37
N ALA A 22 4.91 -7.77 -10.14
CA ALA A 22 5.47 -8.61 -11.18
C ALA A 22 6.16 -7.84 -12.31
N ASN A 23 5.90 -6.52 -12.47
CA ASN A 23 6.58 -5.68 -13.49
C ASN A 23 8.09 -5.51 -13.21
N GLY A 24 8.56 -5.79 -12.00
CA GLY A 24 9.96 -5.80 -11.61
C GLY A 24 10.52 -4.43 -11.18
N TYR A 25 9.77 -3.34 -11.27
CA TYR A 25 10.25 -2.01 -10.87
C TYR A 25 10.60 -1.92 -9.39
N GLU A 26 9.72 -2.42 -8.51
CA GLU A 26 9.99 -2.45 -7.08
C GLU A 26 11.22 -3.29 -6.73
N ARG A 27 11.42 -4.43 -7.41
CA ARG A 27 12.63 -5.26 -7.26
C ARG A 27 13.88 -4.49 -7.68
N ALA A 28 13.82 -3.72 -8.76
CA ALA A 28 14.93 -2.87 -9.20
C ALA A 28 15.22 -1.75 -8.18
N CYS A 29 14.18 -1.09 -7.65
CA CYS A 29 14.32 -0.11 -6.56
C CYS A 29 15.01 -0.72 -5.33
N ARG A 30 14.60 -1.93 -4.93
CA ARG A 30 15.21 -2.65 -3.79
C ARG A 30 16.68 -3.01 -4.04
N THR A 31 17.05 -3.37 -5.26
CA THR A 31 18.45 -3.60 -5.63
C THR A 31 19.27 -2.33 -5.45
N ARG A 32 18.78 -1.18 -5.94
CA ARG A 32 19.44 0.12 -5.77
C ARG A 32 19.54 0.55 -4.30
N VAL A 33 18.57 0.19 -3.46
CA VAL A 33 18.70 0.39 -2.00
C VAL A 33 19.95 -0.31 -1.46
N PHE A 34 20.19 -1.56 -1.82
CA PHE A 34 21.37 -2.30 -1.35
C PHE A 34 22.67 -1.72 -1.91
N GLU A 35 22.70 -1.33 -3.17
CA GLU A 35 23.84 -0.64 -3.78
C GLU A 35 24.11 0.72 -3.10
N PHE A 36 23.06 1.48 -2.76
CA PHE A 36 23.17 2.71 -2.02
C PHE A 36 23.72 2.48 -0.61
N MET A 37 23.26 1.44 0.08
CA MET A 37 23.77 1.06 1.41
C MET A 37 25.26 0.72 1.38
N VAL A 38 25.73 -0.06 0.39
CA VAL A 38 27.16 -0.36 0.22
C VAL A 38 27.99 0.91 0.07
N LYS A 39 27.46 1.92 -0.63
CA LYS A 39 28.16 3.17 -0.89
C LYS A 39 28.14 4.15 0.30
N HIS A 40 27.06 4.17 1.09
CA HIS A 40 26.79 5.24 2.04
C HIS A 40 26.65 4.78 3.50
N CYS A 41 26.50 3.49 3.79
CA CYS A 41 26.34 2.97 5.15
C CYS A 41 27.66 2.39 5.68
N PRO A 42 28.30 3.02 6.68
CA PRO A 42 29.56 2.51 7.25
C PRO A 42 29.42 1.07 7.75
N GLY A 43 30.38 0.23 7.39
CA GLY A 43 30.41 -1.19 7.81
C GLY A 43 29.53 -2.12 6.97
N VAL A 44 28.94 -1.63 5.87
CA VAL A 44 28.24 -2.43 4.86
C VAL A 44 29.09 -2.43 3.59
N GLU A 45 29.70 -3.56 3.26
CA GLU A 45 30.69 -3.66 2.16
C GLU A 45 30.15 -4.43 0.95
N THR A 46 29.10 -5.25 1.17
CA THR A 46 28.52 -6.10 0.11
C THR A 46 26.99 -5.98 0.06
N VAL A 47 26.40 -6.33 -1.09
CA VAL A 47 24.94 -6.36 -1.29
C VAL A 47 24.29 -7.40 -0.36
N GLU A 48 24.95 -8.51 -0.09
CA GLU A 48 24.48 -9.56 0.82
C GLU A 48 24.40 -9.04 2.27
N GLU A 49 25.42 -8.32 2.73
CA GLU A 49 25.40 -7.64 4.03
C GLU A 49 24.31 -6.58 4.09
N ALA A 50 24.21 -5.73 3.06
CA ALA A 50 23.15 -4.74 2.94
C ALA A 50 21.75 -5.38 3.08
N ARG A 51 21.50 -6.48 2.38
CA ARG A 51 20.25 -7.25 2.45
C ARG A 51 19.98 -7.79 3.85
N SER A 52 21.00 -8.37 4.50
CA SER A 52 20.88 -8.94 5.85
C SER A 52 20.54 -7.85 6.88
N VAL A 53 21.29 -6.74 6.86
CA VAL A 53 21.08 -5.59 7.76
C VAL A 53 19.69 -4.96 7.54
N TRP A 54 19.33 -4.76 6.28
CA TRP A 54 18.06 -4.15 5.89
C TRP A 54 16.85 -5.00 6.30
N SER A 55 16.89 -6.32 6.11
CA SER A 55 15.70 -7.18 6.22
C SER A 55 15.07 -7.18 7.60
N GLY A 56 15.90 -7.17 8.67
CA GLY A 56 15.41 -7.13 10.05
C GLY A 56 14.73 -5.81 10.39
N ALA A 57 15.34 -4.69 10.03
CA ALA A 57 14.79 -3.37 10.28
C ALA A 57 13.58 -3.07 9.40
N PHE A 58 13.59 -3.48 8.13
CA PHE A 58 12.46 -3.29 7.23
C PHE A 58 11.19 -4.02 7.71
N ARG A 59 11.32 -5.23 8.23
CA ARG A 59 10.17 -5.95 8.82
C ARG A 59 9.46 -5.15 9.90
N ARG A 60 10.22 -4.36 10.68
CA ARG A 60 9.66 -3.53 11.75
C ARG A 60 8.98 -2.27 11.23
N TYR A 61 9.58 -1.58 10.25
CA TYR A 61 9.15 -0.24 9.85
C TYR A 61 8.36 -0.18 8.51
N ASN A 62 8.42 -1.24 7.71
CA ASN A 62 7.81 -1.27 6.37
C ASN A 62 8.20 -0.09 5.45
N GLN A 63 9.30 0.59 5.79
CA GLN A 63 9.89 1.68 5.01
C GLN A 63 11.41 1.66 5.17
N THR A 64 12.14 1.68 4.04
CA THR A 64 13.60 1.53 4.04
C THR A 64 14.31 2.70 4.72
N LEU A 65 13.97 3.94 4.39
CA LEU A 65 14.64 5.11 4.97
C LEU A 65 14.49 5.14 6.50
N ARG A 66 13.30 4.83 6.99
CA ARG A 66 13.02 4.69 8.43
C ARG A 66 13.84 3.57 9.06
N ALA A 67 13.95 2.42 8.36
CA ALA A 67 14.76 1.29 8.80
C ALA A 67 16.24 1.68 8.90
N LEU A 68 16.80 2.35 7.89
CA LEU A 68 18.20 2.79 7.88
C LEU A 68 18.50 3.76 9.03
N ARG A 69 17.64 4.74 9.26
CA ARG A 69 17.77 5.69 10.39
C ARG A 69 17.72 4.98 11.74
N SER A 70 16.88 3.98 11.90
CA SER A 70 16.80 3.21 13.15
C SER A 70 18.07 2.39 13.45
N LEU A 71 18.87 2.13 12.42
CA LEU A 71 20.17 1.47 12.51
C LEU A 71 21.34 2.47 12.69
N GLY A 72 21.03 3.78 12.76
CA GLY A 72 22.05 4.84 12.87
C GLY A 72 22.67 5.27 11.53
N PHE A 73 22.10 4.85 10.40
CA PHE A 73 22.53 5.31 9.08
C PHE A 73 21.74 6.55 8.68
N ASP A 74 22.20 7.72 9.08
CA ASP A 74 21.57 9.03 8.85
C ASP A 74 22.50 10.06 8.17
N GLY A 75 23.74 9.66 7.88
CA GLY A 75 24.79 10.53 7.33
C GLY A 75 24.75 10.73 5.81
N PHE A 76 23.65 10.43 5.13
CA PHE A 76 23.50 10.60 3.67
C PHE A 76 22.41 11.60 3.32
N ASP A 77 22.48 12.14 2.10
CA ASP A 77 21.46 13.05 1.56
C ASP A 77 20.19 12.29 1.16
N GLU A 78 19.06 12.71 1.70
CA GLU A 78 17.77 12.05 1.42
C GLU A 78 17.28 12.28 -0.01
N GLU A 79 17.55 13.44 -0.60
CA GLU A 79 17.15 13.71 -1.98
C GLU A 79 17.98 12.81 -2.93
N GLU A 80 19.29 12.65 -2.66
CA GLU A 80 20.14 11.68 -3.38
C GLU A 80 19.61 10.25 -3.22
N TYR A 81 19.26 9.86 -1.99
CA TYR A 81 18.69 8.53 -1.71
C TYR A 81 17.44 8.26 -2.56
N TRP A 82 16.45 9.14 -2.51
CA TRP A 82 15.20 8.95 -3.24
C TRP A 82 15.41 9.02 -4.76
N ALA A 83 16.22 9.94 -5.25
CA ALA A 83 16.53 10.06 -6.68
C ALA A 83 17.25 8.82 -7.21
N TYR A 84 18.18 8.23 -6.46
CA TYR A 84 18.90 7.03 -6.85
C TYR A 84 18.02 5.77 -6.76
N THR A 85 17.39 5.55 -5.61
CA THR A 85 16.67 4.29 -5.37
C THR A 85 15.39 4.18 -6.17
N ARG A 86 14.80 5.28 -6.60
CA ARG A 86 13.55 5.34 -7.39
C ARG A 86 13.76 5.84 -8.81
N SER A 87 15.01 5.80 -9.31
CA SER A 87 15.30 6.14 -10.70
C SER A 87 14.58 5.22 -11.69
N ASP A 88 14.57 5.64 -12.96
CA ASP A 88 14.08 4.87 -14.10
C ASP A 88 12.58 4.51 -14.06
N ALA A 89 11.76 5.26 -13.31
CA ALA A 89 10.31 5.04 -13.31
C ALA A 89 9.71 5.17 -14.73
N LYS A 90 10.21 6.11 -15.52
CA LYS A 90 9.74 6.35 -16.90
C LYS A 90 10.07 5.22 -17.87
N GLU A 91 11.18 4.53 -17.63
CA GLU A 91 11.64 3.43 -18.45
C GLU A 91 11.05 2.09 -18.02
N ALA A 92 10.77 1.95 -16.72
CA ALA A 92 10.36 0.69 -16.11
C ALA A 92 8.84 0.54 -15.94
N LEU A 93 8.12 1.66 -15.87
CA LEU A 93 6.67 1.68 -15.75
C LEU A 93 6.04 2.04 -17.12
N ALA A 94 4.88 1.49 -17.39
CA ALA A 94 4.08 1.76 -18.58
C ALA A 94 2.66 2.14 -18.18
N PRO A 95 1.91 2.87 -19.02
CA PRO A 95 0.53 3.21 -18.77
C PRO A 95 -0.34 1.98 -18.46
N VAL A 96 -1.19 2.09 -17.43
CA VAL A 96 -2.07 1.03 -16.94
C VAL A 96 -3.53 1.42 -17.18
N GLU A 97 -3.97 1.35 -18.43
CA GLU A 97 -5.28 1.80 -18.89
C GLU A 97 -6.45 1.17 -18.12
N SER A 98 -6.33 -0.12 -17.78
CA SER A 98 -7.36 -0.84 -17.02
C SER A 98 -7.47 -0.35 -15.57
N THR A 99 -6.33 -0.06 -14.92
CA THR A 99 -6.30 0.55 -13.58
C THR A 99 -6.80 1.99 -13.65
N ARG A 100 -6.43 2.76 -14.69
CA ARG A 100 -6.97 4.10 -14.91
C ARG A 100 -8.48 4.08 -15.00
N ALA A 101 -9.05 3.22 -15.85
CA ALA A 101 -10.49 3.08 -15.99
C ALA A 101 -11.19 2.75 -14.66
N PHE A 102 -10.57 1.88 -13.84
CA PHE A 102 -11.07 1.58 -12.50
C PHE A 102 -11.07 2.83 -11.61
N VAL A 103 -9.94 3.54 -11.50
CA VAL A 103 -9.82 4.74 -10.65
C VAL A 103 -10.78 5.84 -11.08
N GLU A 104 -10.94 6.07 -12.39
CA GLU A 104 -11.89 7.06 -12.95
C GLU A 104 -13.36 6.70 -12.68
N SER A 105 -13.69 5.41 -12.59
CA SER A 105 -15.05 4.96 -12.30
C SER A 105 -15.53 5.31 -10.88
N LEU A 106 -14.61 5.55 -9.94
CA LEU A 106 -14.91 5.85 -8.54
C LEU A 106 -15.43 7.28 -8.37
N ARG A 107 -16.56 7.41 -7.68
CA ARG A 107 -17.18 8.72 -7.39
C ARG A 107 -16.83 9.19 -6.00
N GLY A 108 -15.88 10.10 -5.90
CA GLY A 108 -15.43 10.65 -4.61
C GLY A 108 -14.00 11.13 -4.68
N LYS A 109 -13.47 11.60 -3.55
CA LYS A 109 -12.09 12.03 -3.43
C LYS A 109 -11.16 10.82 -3.50
N LYS A 110 -10.06 10.99 -4.19
CA LYS A 110 -9.05 9.94 -4.41
C LYS A 110 -7.67 10.45 -4.05
N TYR A 111 -7.00 9.74 -3.15
CA TYR A 111 -5.68 10.10 -2.67
C TYR A 111 -4.70 8.94 -2.81
N VAL A 112 -3.46 9.24 -3.15
CA VAL A 112 -2.36 8.28 -3.03
C VAL A 112 -1.69 8.46 -1.68
N PHE A 113 -1.53 7.36 -0.94
CA PHE A 113 -0.87 7.29 0.37
C PHE A 113 0.24 6.25 0.36
N THR A 114 1.48 6.68 0.22
CA THR A 114 2.62 5.79 -0.04
C THR A 114 3.79 6.04 0.90
N ASN A 115 4.53 4.98 1.23
CA ASN A 115 5.82 5.07 1.93
C ASN A 115 6.97 5.54 1.02
N CYS A 116 6.72 5.74 -0.28
CA CYS A 116 7.62 6.42 -1.20
C CYS A 116 7.54 7.95 -0.99
N HIS A 117 8.61 8.67 -1.35
CA HIS A 117 8.56 10.13 -1.34
C HIS A 117 7.61 10.66 -2.43
N GLU A 118 6.82 11.69 -2.12
CA GLU A 118 5.76 12.22 -2.99
C GLU A 118 6.26 12.72 -4.36
N LYS A 119 7.52 13.19 -4.45
CA LYS A 119 8.14 13.57 -5.72
C LYS A 119 8.26 12.35 -6.65
N GLN A 120 8.86 11.27 -6.16
CA GLN A 120 9.03 10.03 -6.94
C GLN A 120 7.71 9.31 -7.18
N ALA A 121 6.77 9.39 -6.25
CA ALA A 121 5.42 8.88 -6.43
C ALA A 121 4.71 9.60 -7.58
N LYS A 122 4.81 10.93 -7.69
CA LYS A 122 4.25 11.69 -8.81
C LYS A 122 4.92 11.34 -10.14
N GLU A 123 6.23 11.12 -10.16
CA GLU A 123 6.95 10.66 -11.35
C GLU A 123 6.46 9.28 -11.82
N ALA A 124 6.24 8.34 -10.88
CA ALA A 124 5.66 7.05 -11.17
C ALA A 124 4.22 7.16 -11.71
N LEU A 125 3.37 8.01 -11.11
CA LEU A 125 2.00 8.25 -11.59
C LEU A 125 1.98 8.83 -13.01
N VAL A 126 2.92 9.68 -13.38
CA VAL A 126 3.07 10.17 -14.76
C VAL A 126 3.40 9.01 -15.71
N ALA A 127 4.35 8.14 -15.35
CA ALA A 127 4.73 6.99 -16.15
C ALA A 127 3.59 5.97 -16.32
N LEU A 128 2.75 5.82 -15.28
CA LEU A 128 1.57 4.95 -15.27
C LEU A 128 0.36 5.56 -16.01
N GLY A 129 0.42 6.84 -16.44
CA GLY A 129 -0.72 7.53 -17.04
C GLY A 129 -1.84 7.86 -16.04
N LEU A 130 -1.51 7.98 -14.74
CA LEU A 130 -2.47 8.18 -13.65
C LEU A 130 -2.36 9.55 -12.96
N SER A 131 -1.52 10.47 -13.46
CA SER A 131 -1.19 11.73 -12.79
C SER A 131 -2.38 12.66 -12.52
N ASP A 132 -3.43 12.56 -13.32
CA ASP A 132 -4.65 13.37 -13.26
C ASP A 132 -5.84 12.65 -12.59
N CYS A 133 -5.64 11.42 -12.11
CA CYS A 133 -6.68 10.59 -11.50
C CYS A 133 -6.89 10.86 -10.00
N PHE A 134 -5.97 11.57 -9.34
CA PHE A 134 -5.97 11.74 -7.89
C PHE A 134 -6.05 13.20 -7.47
N ASP A 135 -6.82 13.47 -6.40
CA ASP A 135 -6.94 14.80 -5.77
C ASP A 135 -5.69 15.19 -4.98
N GLY A 136 -4.84 14.22 -4.59
CA GLY A 136 -3.57 14.47 -3.90
C GLY A 136 -2.72 13.22 -3.71
N VAL A 137 -1.44 13.48 -3.45
CA VAL A 137 -0.43 12.46 -3.13
C VAL A 137 0.17 12.81 -1.78
N PHE A 138 0.22 11.85 -0.86
CA PHE A 138 0.79 11.95 0.47
C PHE A 138 1.89 10.89 0.61
N GLY A 139 3.12 11.33 0.75
CA GLY A 139 4.30 10.49 0.71
C GLY A 139 5.20 10.64 1.93
N ALA A 140 6.37 10.02 1.87
CA ALA A 140 7.34 9.98 2.97
C ALA A 140 7.79 11.38 3.44
N GLY A 141 7.95 12.34 2.52
CA GLY A 141 8.31 13.71 2.88
C GLY A 141 7.20 14.43 3.66
N ASP A 142 5.94 14.24 3.25
CA ASP A 142 4.76 14.79 3.94
C ASP A 142 4.56 14.13 5.32
N MET A 143 4.85 12.84 5.47
CA MET A 143 4.75 12.09 6.74
C MET A 143 5.86 12.46 7.74
N GLY A 144 7.03 12.88 7.26
CA GLY A 144 8.16 13.24 8.11
C GLY A 144 8.74 12.05 8.88
N ALA A 145 8.56 12.03 10.21
CA ALA A 145 9.18 11.03 11.06
C ALA A 145 8.40 9.71 11.17
N VAL A 146 7.17 9.65 10.66
CA VAL A 146 6.31 8.46 10.71
C VAL A 146 6.14 7.82 9.33
N CYS A 147 5.64 6.59 9.27
CA CYS A 147 5.35 5.90 8.02
C CYS A 147 4.23 4.86 8.25
N LYS A 148 3.58 4.38 7.19
CA LYS A 148 2.71 3.20 7.28
C LYS A 148 3.56 1.99 7.77
N PRO A 149 3.08 1.17 8.71
CA PRO A 149 1.72 1.07 9.25
C PRO A 149 1.47 1.89 10.54
N GLU A 150 2.31 2.83 10.94
CA GLU A 150 2.12 3.60 12.17
C GLU A 150 0.80 4.38 12.12
N PRO A 151 -0.09 4.31 13.15
CA PRO A 151 -1.37 5.06 13.16
C PRO A 151 -1.19 6.55 12.94
N ALA A 152 -0.10 7.15 13.45
CA ALA A 152 0.20 8.57 13.28
C ALA A 152 0.39 8.99 11.80
N ALA A 153 0.78 8.06 10.90
CA ALA A 153 0.86 8.35 9.48
C ALA A 153 -0.53 8.49 8.85
N PHE A 154 -1.51 7.73 9.32
CA PHE A 154 -2.92 7.84 8.91
C PHE A 154 -3.55 9.12 9.46
N ASP A 155 -3.32 9.46 10.73
CA ASP A 155 -3.78 10.74 11.32
C ASP A 155 -3.25 11.94 10.52
N ALA A 156 -1.99 11.89 10.10
CA ALA A 156 -1.38 12.92 9.27
C ALA A 156 -2.05 13.02 7.88
N LEU A 157 -2.34 11.89 7.23
CA LEU A 157 -3.11 11.85 5.98
C LEU A 157 -4.49 12.50 6.14
N PHE A 158 -5.25 12.10 7.18
CA PHE A 158 -6.60 12.61 7.43
C PHE A 158 -6.58 14.11 7.71
N SER A 159 -5.63 14.57 8.51
CA SER A 159 -5.41 15.99 8.78
C SER A 159 -5.08 16.77 7.50
N ARG A 160 -4.21 16.22 6.65
CA ARG A 160 -3.74 16.88 5.42
C ARG A 160 -4.85 17.11 4.40
N PHE A 161 -5.82 16.19 4.33
CA PHE A 161 -6.89 16.21 3.34
C PHE A 161 -8.29 16.47 3.92
N ASP A 162 -8.38 16.91 5.17
CA ASP A 162 -9.64 17.17 5.92
C ASP A 162 -10.61 15.96 5.87
N VAL A 163 -10.07 14.74 6.02
CA VAL A 163 -10.88 13.53 6.14
C VAL A 163 -11.45 13.44 7.54
N ARG A 164 -12.75 13.73 7.69
CA ARG A 164 -13.41 13.82 9.00
C ARG A 164 -13.93 12.49 9.51
N ASP A 165 -14.25 11.59 8.61
CA ASP A 165 -14.77 10.26 8.93
C ASP A 165 -13.96 9.17 8.21
N PRO A 166 -12.90 8.65 8.83
CA PRO A 166 -12.11 7.57 8.27
C PRO A 166 -12.92 6.29 7.99
N SER A 167 -14.03 6.06 8.71
CA SER A 167 -14.87 4.89 8.48
C SER A 167 -15.56 4.89 7.11
N ARG A 168 -15.62 6.05 6.45
CA ARG A 168 -16.08 6.22 5.07
C ARG A 168 -14.93 6.28 4.06
N CYS A 169 -13.76 5.77 4.43
CA CYS A 169 -12.64 5.60 3.52
C CYS A 169 -12.52 4.14 3.07
N VAL A 170 -12.20 3.94 1.80
CA VAL A 170 -11.78 2.64 1.24
C VAL A 170 -10.27 2.71 1.01
N PHE A 171 -9.51 1.79 1.58
CA PHE A 171 -8.07 1.72 1.44
C PHE A 171 -7.65 0.51 0.60
N PHE A 172 -7.05 0.77 -0.55
CA PHE A 172 -6.47 -0.21 -1.47
C PHE A 172 -4.98 -0.34 -1.19
N GLU A 173 -4.51 -1.55 -0.89
CA GLU A 173 -3.15 -1.76 -0.38
C GLU A 173 -2.74 -3.22 -0.60
N ASP A 174 -1.44 -3.48 -0.81
CA ASP A 174 -0.86 -4.83 -0.93
C ASP A 174 -0.25 -5.35 0.38
N SER A 175 -0.01 -4.46 1.37
CA SER A 175 0.58 -4.81 2.66
C SER A 175 -0.48 -5.10 3.73
N LEU A 176 -0.52 -6.33 4.22
CA LEU A 176 -1.40 -6.74 5.32
C LEU A 176 -1.20 -5.90 6.60
N LYS A 177 0.04 -5.46 6.89
CA LYS A 177 0.33 -4.62 8.07
C LYS A 177 -0.36 -3.27 7.98
N ASN A 178 -0.34 -2.65 6.81
CA ASN A 178 -0.98 -1.37 6.56
C ASN A 178 -2.51 -1.49 6.63
N LEU A 179 -3.08 -2.55 6.03
CA LEU A 179 -4.52 -2.82 6.09
C LEU A 179 -5.00 -3.10 7.52
N ARG A 180 -4.21 -3.84 8.31
CA ARG A 180 -4.52 -4.10 9.73
C ARG A 180 -4.68 -2.80 10.51
N THR A 181 -3.74 -1.87 10.36
CA THR A 181 -3.83 -0.55 11.03
C THR A 181 -5.03 0.24 10.53
N ALA A 182 -5.26 0.30 9.22
CA ALA A 182 -6.40 1.01 8.64
C ALA A 182 -7.73 0.51 9.19
N ASN A 183 -7.90 -0.81 9.27
CA ASN A 183 -9.13 -1.42 9.78
C ASN A 183 -9.25 -1.24 11.30
N ARG A 184 -8.24 -1.68 12.09
CA ARG A 184 -8.36 -1.75 13.55
C ARG A 184 -8.32 -0.39 14.24
N SER A 185 -7.55 0.57 13.74
CA SER A 185 -7.39 1.88 14.37
C SER A 185 -8.37 2.92 13.84
N PHE A 186 -8.85 2.76 12.61
CA PHE A 186 -9.62 3.81 11.92
C PHE A 186 -10.94 3.31 11.32
N ASP A 187 -11.23 2.02 11.47
CA ASP A 187 -12.45 1.39 10.91
C ASP A 187 -12.64 1.64 9.40
N MET A 188 -11.54 1.78 8.65
CA MET A 188 -11.59 1.93 7.19
C MET A 188 -12.06 0.62 6.54
N VAL A 189 -12.74 0.73 5.41
CA VAL A 189 -12.96 -0.41 4.52
C VAL A 189 -11.64 -0.75 3.83
N THR A 190 -11.21 -2.00 3.90
CA THR A 190 -9.89 -2.45 3.46
C THR A 190 -9.98 -3.40 2.29
N VAL A 191 -9.23 -3.09 1.24
CA VAL A 191 -9.16 -3.88 0.01
C VAL A 191 -7.71 -4.32 -0.22
N LEU A 192 -7.47 -5.63 -0.09
CA LEU A 192 -6.17 -6.22 -0.36
C LEU A 192 -5.98 -6.45 -1.86
N ILE A 193 -4.89 -5.92 -2.42
CA ILE A 193 -4.42 -6.25 -3.75
C ILE A 193 -3.38 -7.36 -3.62
N ALA A 194 -3.83 -8.61 -3.72
CA ALA A 194 -3.00 -9.77 -3.49
C ALA A 194 -2.25 -10.18 -4.75
N SER A 195 -0.91 -10.18 -4.70
CA SER A 195 -0.07 -10.82 -5.71
C SER A 195 -0.36 -12.32 -5.78
N ASP A 196 0.08 -13.00 -6.84
CA ASP A 196 -0.11 -14.44 -6.99
C ASP A 196 0.49 -15.20 -5.79
N THR A 197 1.71 -14.84 -5.37
CA THR A 197 2.37 -15.45 -4.20
C THR A 197 1.56 -15.27 -2.91
N LEU A 198 1.09 -14.05 -2.64
CA LEU A 198 0.28 -13.78 -1.45
C LEU A 198 -1.08 -14.48 -1.53
N THR A 199 -1.65 -14.58 -2.72
CA THR A 199 -2.88 -15.33 -2.96
C THR A 199 -2.71 -16.81 -2.61
N GLU A 200 -1.62 -17.42 -3.08
CA GLU A 200 -1.29 -18.83 -2.76
C GLU A 200 -1.08 -19.04 -1.25
N GLU A 201 -0.41 -18.11 -0.57
CA GLU A 201 -0.21 -18.15 0.89
C GLU A 201 -1.53 -18.06 1.65
N ILE A 202 -2.43 -17.15 1.27
CA ILE A 202 -3.76 -17.00 1.88
C ILE A 202 -4.59 -18.28 1.69
N ASP A 203 -4.61 -18.82 0.47
CA ASP A 203 -5.38 -20.01 0.13
C ASP A 203 -4.82 -21.26 0.86
N ALA A 204 -3.50 -21.40 0.97
CA ALA A 204 -2.86 -22.46 1.73
C ALA A 204 -3.18 -22.39 3.24
N ARG A 205 -3.15 -21.20 3.83
CA ARG A 205 -3.55 -20.99 5.23
C ARG A 205 -5.02 -21.31 5.44
N ALA A 206 -5.91 -20.90 4.55
CA ALA A 206 -7.33 -21.21 4.62
C ALA A 206 -7.58 -22.73 4.54
N ALA A 207 -6.86 -23.44 3.67
CA ALA A 207 -6.97 -24.90 3.52
C ALA A 207 -6.41 -25.68 4.73
N SER A 208 -5.41 -25.14 5.44
CA SER A 208 -4.78 -25.79 6.61
C SER A 208 -5.58 -25.62 7.91
N ARG A 209 -6.54 -24.71 7.97
CA ARG A 209 -7.39 -24.48 9.14
C ARG A 209 -8.33 -25.65 9.39
N ARG A 210 -8.11 -26.36 10.52
CA ARG A 210 -9.07 -27.32 11.05
C ARG A 210 -10.22 -26.57 11.74
N PRO A 211 -11.49 -26.99 11.61
CA PRO A 211 -12.64 -26.27 12.17
C PRO A 211 -12.71 -26.21 13.69
N ASN A 212 -11.68 -26.65 14.44
CA ASN A 212 -11.71 -26.76 15.90
C ASN A 212 -10.34 -26.49 16.58
N ALA A 213 -9.53 -25.57 16.11
CA ALA A 213 -8.38 -25.11 16.90
C ALA A 213 -8.82 -23.92 17.80
N ALA A 214 -8.89 -24.16 19.13
CA ALA A 214 -8.99 -23.08 20.11
C ALA A 214 -7.73 -22.21 19.97
N ALA A 215 -7.90 -20.89 20.01
CA ALA A 215 -6.79 -19.96 20.07
C ALA A 215 -6.04 -20.17 21.37
N ASP A 216 -4.77 -20.56 21.32
CA ASP A 216 -3.85 -20.45 22.43
C ASP A 216 -3.32 -18.99 22.43
N ASP A 217 -3.57 -18.29 23.56
CA ASP A 217 -3.43 -16.83 23.73
C ASP A 217 -2.00 -16.35 24.07
N ASP A 218 -0.93 -17.06 23.70
CA ASP A 218 0.41 -16.77 24.23
C ASP A 218 1.56 -16.71 23.20
N ASP A 219 1.36 -16.06 22.03
CA ASP A 219 2.50 -15.70 21.19
C ASP A 219 2.30 -14.30 20.58
N ASP A 220 3.12 -13.35 21.04
CA ASP A 220 3.23 -11.95 20.55
C ASP A 220 3.82 -11.84 19.12
N ASP A 221 3.76 -12.87 18.30
CA ASP A 221 4.16 -12.83 16.89
C ASP A 221 2.99 -12.25 16.05
N ASP A 222 3.07 -10.95 15.77
CA ASP A 222 2.15 -10.15 14.94
C ASP A 222 1.88 -10.72 13.53
N ASP A 223 2.54 -11.80 13.12
CA ASP A 223 2.42 -12.42 11.80
C ASP A 223 1.31 -13.49 11.71
N ASP A 224 0.66 -13.88 12.80
CA ASP A 224 -0.26 -15.04 12.83
C ASP A 224 -1.75 -14.70 12.74
N ASP A 225 -2.10 -13.42 12.66
CA ASP A 225 -3.48 -12.97 12.46
C ASP A 225 -4.02 -13.40 11.09
N ASP A 226 -5.22 -14.00 11.12
CA ASP A 226 -5.98 -14.27 9.90
C ASP A 226 -6.19 -12.98 9.09
N PRO A 227 -5.63 -12.85 7.88
CA PRO A 227 -5.84 -11.65 7.06
C PRO A 227 -7.33 -11.40 6.79
N THR A 228 -8.17 -12.43 6.84
CA THR A 228 -9.62 -12.26 6.69
C THR A 228 -10.25 -11.56 7.89
N ALA A 229 -9.56 -11.43 9.03
CA ALA A 229 -10.11 -10.75 10.21
C ALA A 229 -10.22 -9.23 10.01
N PHE A 230 -9.33 -8.62 9.21
CA PHE A 230 -9.24 -7.17 9.00
C PHE A 230 -9.22 -6.75 7.52
N VAL A 231 -9.44 -7.67 6.58
CA VAL A 231 -9.56 -7.39 5.15
C VAL A 231 -11.02 -7.58 4.73
N ASP A 232 -11.63 -6.54 4.15
CA ASP A 232 -13.03 -6.57 3.71
C ASP A 232 -13.19 -7.12 2.28
N ALA A 233 -12.16 -6.95 1.43
CA ALA A 233 -12.18 -7.50 0.08
C ALA A 233 -10.76 -7.90 -0.38
N ILE A 234 -10.66 -8.95 -1.19
CA ILE A 234 -9.41 -9.43 -1.78
C ILE A 234 -9.54 -9.41 -3.30
N VAL A 235 -8.72 -8.59 -3.95
CA VAL A 235 -8.49 -8.58 -5.39
C VAL A 235 -7.28 -9.46 -5.68
N ARG A 236 -7.47 -10.53 -6.44
CA ARG A 236 -6.44 -11.53 -6.73
C ARG A 236 -5.72 -11.22 -8.05
N GLY A 237 -4.46 -11.65 -8.17
CA GLY A 237 -3.66 -11.48 -9.38
C GLY A 237 -2.89 -10.16 -9.44
N GLY A 238 -2.91 -9.34 -8.38
CA GLY A 238 -2.07 -8.15 -8.24
C GLY A 238 -2.39 -6.99 -9.19
N GLU A 239 -3.50 -7.05 -9.93
CA GLU A 239 -3.93 -6.01 -10.84
C GLU A 239 -5.29 -5.45 -10.43
N LEU A 240 -5.36 -4.13 -10.21
CA LEU A 240 -6.58 -3.42 -9.86
C LEU A 240 -7.30 -2.95 -11.12
N THR A 241 -8.31 -3.70 -11.54
CA THR A 241 -9.14 -3.41 -12.71
C THR A 241 -10.62 -3.53 -12.35
N ILE A 242 -11.51 -3.03 -13.19
CA ILE A 242 -12.97 -3.22 -13.02
C ILE A 242 -13.29 -4.73 -12.97
N GLU A 243 -12.68 -5.52 -13.84
CA GLU A 243 -12.93 -6.97 -13.92
C GLU A 243 -12.41 -7.70 -12.68
N SER A 244 -11.15 -7.47 -12.27
CA SER A 244 -10.57 -8.11 -11.09
C SER A 244 -11.31 -7.71 -9.80
N PHE A 245 -11.70 -6.43 -9.69
CA PHE A 245 -12.48 -5.95 -8.56
C PHE A 245 -13.90 -6.53 -8.53
N SER A 246 -14.56 -6.71 -9.68
CA SER A 246 -15.87 -7.36 -9.75
C SER A 246 -15.85 -8.83 -9.31
N ARG A 247 -14.69 -9.47 -9.38
CA ARG A 247 -14.45 -10.86 -8.95
C ARG A 247 -13.86 -10.96 -7.54
N ALA A 248 -13.63 -9.82 -6.88
CA ALA A 248 -13.06 -9.81 -5.54
C ALA A 248 -13.93 -10.59 -4.55
N SER A 249 -13.28 -11.27 -3.61
CA SER A 249 -13.98 -11.93 -2.49
C SER A 249 -14.27 -10.88 -1.43
N PHE A 250 -15.52 -10.65 -1.11
CA PHE A 250 -15.96 -9.66 -0.11
C PHE A 250 -16.45 -10.32 1.17
N LYS A 251 -16.16 -9.69 2.32
CA LYS A 251 -16.88 -9.94 3.54
C LYS A 251 -18.29 -9.34 3.41
N PRO A 252 -19.33 -10.03 3.83
CA PRO A 252 -20.70 -9.54 3.74
C PRO A 252 -21.02 -8.52 4.86
N THR A 253 -20.18 -7.51 5.06
CA THR A 253 -20.53 -6.37 5.92
C THR A 253 -21.32 -5.36 5.10
N GLU A 254 -22.38 -4.77 5.68
CA GLU A 254 -23.20 -3.77 4.98
C GLU A 254 -22.36 -2.62 4.42
N ARG A 255 -21.38 -2.17 5.19
CA ARG A 255 -20.48 -1.06 4.81
C ARG A 255 -19.56 -1.43 3.66
N ALA A 256 -18.94 -2.60 3.69
CA ALA A 256 -18.09 -3.07 2.59
C ALA A 256 -18.89 -3.25 1.30
N VAL A 257 -20.09 -3.78 1.40
CA VAL A 257 -21.01 -3.91 0.24
C VAL A 257 -21.40 -2.53 -0.30
N GLU A 258 -21.72 -1.56 0.57
CA GLU A 258 -22.05 -0.19 0.16
C GLU A 258 -20.88 0.48 -0.54
N ALA A 259 -19.68 0.47 0.05
CA ALA A 259 -18.47 1.05 -0.50
C ALA A 259 -18.10 0.43 -1.86
N CYS A 260 -18.19 -0.88 -1.95
CA CYS A 260 -17.88 -1.62 -3.18
C CYS A 260 -18.96 -1.46 -4.25
N ALA A 261 -20.23 -1.38 -3.86
CA ALA A 261 -21.34 -1.11 -4.78
C ALA A 261 -21.20 0.27 -5.43
N ASP A 262 -20.68 1.27 -4.70
CA ASP A 262 -20.40 2.60 -5.25
C ASP A 262 -19.27 2.55 -6.27
N ALA A 263 -18.21 1.81 -5.97
CA ALA A 263 -17.12 1.55 -6.89
C ALA A 263 -17.59 0.84 -8.19
N LEU A 264 -18.49 -0.14 -8.07
CA LEU A 264 -19.01 -0.91 -9.20
C LEU A 264 -20.08 -0.16 -10.00
N ARG A 265 -20.90 0.71 -9.35
CA ARG A 265 -21.91 1.56 -10.06
C ARG A 265 -21.24 2.58 -10.97
N GLY A 266 -20.09 3.10 -10.59
CA GLY A 266 -19.27 3.96 -11.46
C GLY A 266 -18.86 3.27 -12.76
N ALA A 267 -18.61 1.96 -12.69
CA ALA A 267 -18.19 1.13 -13.82
C ALA A 267 -19.30 0.83 -14.85
N SER A 268 -20.59 0.91 -14.45
CA SER A 268 -21.72 0.54 -15.32
C SER A 268 -22.19 1.70 -16.21
N CYS A 269 -21.62 2.89 -16.09
CA CYS A 269 -22.04 4.11 -16.81
C CYS A 269 -21.05 4.56 -17.89
N THR A 270 -20.00 3.79 -18.18
CA THR A 270 -19.07 4.00 -19.30
C THR A 270 -19.22 2.90 -20.33
#